data_2fefeb65d6d27c67d609e09edb50ddcd
#
_entry.id   2fefeb65d6d27c67d609e09edb50ddcd
#
_cell.length_a   1.000
_cell.length_b   1.000
_cell.length_c   1.000
_cell.angle_alpha   90.00
_cell.angle_beta   90.00
_cell.angle_gamma   90.00
#
_symmetry.space_group_name_H-M   'P 1'
#
loop_
_entity.id
_entity.type
_entity.pdbx_description
1 polymer ?
#
loop_
_entity_poly.entity_id
_entity_poly.type
_entity_poly.pdbx_seq_one_letter_code
_entity_poly.pdbx_strand_id
1 'polypeptide(L)'
;MMDKESPQFKMLKLTLANLDWEDEGEAWDDSAFLPLPDRESLTDSEREDLDWVVARDRRKFANMPMVRDRFDFRVAPLFGALLQSPRLARLWAESGDFFITAKARGTMNEMDRAWLDMALVPLLVNGWVQSGNIAVAGGLGITAEAIEAIRQDRLDVLAPEARKLVDLAQAVARGTLGADQFKALASEYGTKWVVEAIGYVVFRIGSAIIDSVLWQVQGIEGGPHIVDEMITALAEGRLGQQNMFDKEGFARDRLKSS
;
A
#
# COMPACT_ATOMS: atom_id res chain seq x y z
N MET A 1 18.70 -16.79 -4.07
CA MET A 1 18.40 -16.74 -2.62
C MET A 1 18.75 -15.33 -2.18
N MET A 2 17.79 -14.57 -1.69
CA MET A 2 17.99 -13.18 -1.29
C MET A 2 18.90 -13.13 -0.05
N ASP A 3 19.87 -12.20 -0.03
CA ASP A 3 20.75 -12.02 1.12
C ASP A 3 19.93 -11.55 2.32
N LYS A 4 19.97 -12.30 3.43
CA LYS A 4 19.24 -12.01 4.66
C LYS A 4 19.68 -10.68 5.32
N GLU A 5 20.88 -10.22 5.00
CA GLU A 5 21.43 -8.97 5.49
C GLU A 5 21.06 -7.75 4.64
N SER A 6 20.44 -7.99 3.48
CA SER A 6 20.07 -6.89 2.59
C SER A 6 18.96 -6.03 3.21
N PRO A 7 18.96 -4.71 2.97
CA PRO A 7 17.86 -3.83 3.37
C PRO A 7 16.51 -4.31 2.83
N GLN A 8 16.50 -4.87 1.63
CA GLN A 8 15.32 -5.45 0.97
C GLN A 8 14.74 -6.62 1.77
N PHE A 9 15.60 -7.54 2.24
CA PHE A 9 15.15 -8.65 3.07
C PHE A 9 14.59 -8.18 4.41
N LYS A 10 15.25 -7.22 5.05
CA LYS A 10 14.77 -6.61 6.30
C LYS A 10 13.42 -5.92 6.10
N MET A 11 13.22 -5.24 4.97
CA MET A 11 11.96 -4.61 4.62
C MET A 11 10.87 -5.65 4.30
N LEU A 12 11.19 -6.71 3.56
CA LEU A 12 10.28 -7.83 3.32
C LEU A 12 9.83 -8.45 4.64
N LYS A 13 10.74 -8.68 5.58
CA LYS A 13 10.41 -9.09 6.95
C LYS A 13 9.40 -8.15 7.61
N LEU A 14 9.54 -6.84 7.45
CA LEU A 14 8.61 -5.86 8.01
C LEU A 14 7.22 -5.93 7.37
N THR A 15 7.16 -6.08 6.06
CA THR A 15 5.91 -6.22 5.31
C THR A 15 5.23 -7.56 5.61
N LEU A 16 6.03 -8.61 5.81
CA LEU A 16 5.62 -9.99 6.10
C LEU A 16 5.62 -10.31 7.60
N ALA A 17 5.60 -9.32 8.45
CA ALA A 17 5.76 -9.45 9.92
C ALA A 17 4.83 -10.44 10.61
N ASN A 18 3.76 -10.81 9.96
CA ASN A 18 2.80 -11.78 10.48
C ASN A 18 3.03 -13.21 9.93
N LEU A 19 4.04 -13.40 9.12
CA LEU A 19 4.52 -14.75 8.83
C LEU A 19 5.40 -15.18 10.01
N ASP A 20 5.27 -16.43 10.45
CA ASP A 20 6.05 -17.03 11.55
C ASP A 20 7.56 -17.06 11.21
N TRP A 21 8.15 -15.89 11.05
CA TRP A 21 9.58 -15.74 10.98
C TRP A 21 10.12 -15.51 12.38
N GLU A 22 10.98 -16.42 12.79
CA GLU A 22 11.73 -16.27 14.03
C GLU A 22 12.46 -14.92 13.98
N ASP A 23 12.10 -14.07 14.93
CA ASP A 23 12.69 -12.76 15.06
C ASP A 23 14.06 -12.93 15.70
N GLU A 24 15.11 -12.98 14.89
CA GLU A 24 16.49 -13.12 15.37
C GLU A 24 17.01 -11.82 16.03
N GLY A 25 16.15 -10.86 16.32
CA GLY A 25 16.48 -9.71 17.17
C GLY A 25 17.42 -8.69 16.53
N GLU A 26 17.67 -8.76 15.23
CA GLU A 26 18.55 -7.81 14.55
C GLU A 26 17.94 -6.41 14.48
N ALA A 27 18.70 -5.44 14.98
CA ALA A 27 18.34 -4.03 14.86
C ALA A 27 18.22 -3.63 13.37
N TRP A 28 17.17 -2.90 13.05
CA TRP A 28 17.02 -2.26 11.75
C TRP A 28 18.17 -1.27 11.53
N ASP A 29 18.83 -1.36 10.38
CA ASP A 29 19.86 -0.39 10.00
C ASP A 29 19.19 0.92 9.59
N ASP A 30 19.14 1.86 10.53
CA ASP A 30 18.58 3.20 10.32
C ASP A 30 19.38 4.03 9.29
N SER A 31 20.60 3.62 8.98
CA SER A 31 21.48 4.35 8.05
C SER A 31 20.97 4.35 6.59
N ALA A 32 20.06 3.44 6.26
CA ALA A 32 19.43 3.34 4.94
C ALA A 32 18.34 4.39 4.70
N PHE A 33 17.91 5.14 5.71
CA PHE A 33 16.81 6.11 5.60
C PHE A 33 17.29 7.54 5.77
N LEU A 34 16.65 8.45 5.04
CA LEU A 34 16.86 9.88 5.24
C LEU A 34 16.47 10.23 6.69
N PRO A 35 17.32 10.99 7.42
CA PRO A 35 16.98 11.44 8.76
C PRO A 35 15.76 12.35 8.71
N LEU A 36 15.03 12.45 9.83
CA LEU A 36 14.01 13.49 9.96
C LEU A 36 14.65 14.87 9.82
N PRO A 37 13.92 15.86 9.27
CA PRO A 37 14.44 17.21 9.15
C PRO A 37 14.74 17.77 10.53
N ASP A 38 15.79 18.61 10.61
CA ASP A 38 16.12 19.33 11.82
C ASP A 38 14.96 20.28 12.17
N ARG A 39 14.32 20.02 13.30
CA ARG A 39 13.16 20.76 13.76
C ARG A 39 13.43 22.25 13.95
N GLU A 40 14.66 22.63 14.30
CA GLU A 40 15.04 24.03 14.53
C GLU A 40 15.12 24.81 13.20
N SER A 41 15.41 24.12 12.10
CA SER A 41 15.46 24.72 10.77
C SER A 41 14.10 24.95 10.12
N LEU A 42 13.03 24.37 10.67
CA LEU A 42 11.68 24.46 10.11
C LEU A 42 10.94 25.73 10.56
N THR A 43 10.09 26.27 9.71
CA THR A 43 9.11 27.28 10.07
C THR A 43 8.04 26.70 11.02
N ASP A 44 7.28 27.58 11.69
CA ASP A 44 6.20 27.14 12.60
C ASP A 44 5.16 26.28 11.89
N SER A 45 4.79 26.63 10.66
CA SER A 45 3.84 25.84 9.84
C SER A 45 4.40 24.50 9.45
N GLU A 46 5.68 24.40 9.11
CA GLU A 46 6.33 23.13 8.79
C GLU A 46 6.47 22.24 10.02
N ARG A 47 6.73 22.82 11.17
CA ARG A 47 6.71 22.08 12.45
C ARG A 47 5.35 21.50 12.75
N GLU A 48 4.28 22.28 12.54
CA GLU A 48 2.90 21.79 12.71
C GLU A 48 2.59 20.62 11.76
N ASP A 49 2.95 20.75 10.49
CA ASP A 49 2.76 19.69 9.49
C ASP A 49 3.57 18.42 9.84
N LEU A 50 4.83 18.56 10.27
CA LEU A 50 5.66 17.48 10.77
C LEU A 50 5.01 16.75 11.95
N ASP A 51 4.61 17.51 12.98
CA ASP A 51 4.01 16.95 14.18
C ASP A 51 2.70 16.22 13.86
N TRP A 52 1.91 16.78 12.94
CA TRP A 52 0.67 16.15 12.50
C TRP A 52 0.94 14.78 11.82
N VAL A 53 1.90 14.70 10.89
CA VAL A 53 2.24 13.45 10.19
C VAL A 53 2.77 12.41 11.19
N VAL A 54 3.70 12.80 12.06
CA VAL A 54 4.25 11.89 13.08
C VAL A 54 3.16 11.38 14.03
N ALA A 55 2.28 12.25 14.50
CA ALA A 55 1.20 11.86 15.40
C ALA A 55 0.17 10.95 14.69
N ARG A 56 -0.10 11.20 13.40
CA ARG A 56 -0.96 10.34 12.58
C ARG A 56 -0.38 8.95 12.42
N ASP A 57 0.89 8.85 12.05
CA ASP A 57 1.55 7.57 11.81
C ASP A 57 1.68 6.76 13.10
N ARG A 58 2.00 7.40 14.22
CA ARG A 58 1.97 6.76 15.54
C ARG A 58 0.61 6.13 15.83
N ARG A 59 -0.50 6.84 15.55
CA ARG A 59 -1.84 6.28 15.75
C ARG A 59 -2.16 5.16 14.77
N LYS A 60 -1.75 5.30 13.51
CA LYS A 60 -2.00 4.32 12.45
C LYS A 60 -1.30 2.99 12.73
N PHE A 61 -0.08 3.06 13.23
CA PHE A 61 0.77 1.91 13.48
C PHE A 61 0.84 1.50 14.96
N ALA A 62 0.06 2.14 15.84
CA ALA A 62 0.06 1.85 17.28
C ALA A 62 -0.24 0.37 17.59
N ASN A 63 -1.06 -0.27 16.76
CA ASN A 63 -1.45 -1.67 16.89
C ASN A 63 -0.57 -2.63 16.06
N MET A 64 0.48 -2.12 15.45
CA MET A 64 1.49 -2.94 14.77
C MET A 64 2.74 -3.04 15.65
N PRO A 65 2.89 -4.07 16.49
CA PRO A 65 3.98 -4.19 17.46
C PRO A 65 5.34 -4.04 16.80
N MET A 66 5.52 -4.61 15.63
CA MET A 66 6.76 -4.53 14.90
C MET A 66 7.11 -3.10 14.51
N VAL A 67 6.16 -2.31 14.00
CA VAL A 67 6.40 -0.91 13.67
C VAL A 67 6.64 -0.10 14.95
N ARG A 68 5.85 -0.37 16.01
CA ARG A 68 6.01 0.25 17.30
C ARG A 68 7.38 -0.03 17.92
N ASP A 69 7.78 -1.28 17.96
CA ASP A 69 8.93 -1.72 18.74
C ASP A 69 10.25 -1.54 17.96
N ARG A 70 10.23 -1.62 16.63
CA ARG A 70 11.44 -1.47 15.80
C ARG A 70 11.67 -0.07 15.29
N PHE A 71 10.63 0.69 15.02
CA PHE A 71 10.78 2.07 14.53
C PHE A 71 10.68 3.11 15.64
N ASP A 72 10.55 2.71 16.91
CA ASP A 72 10.32 3.64 18.03
C ASP A 72 9.27 4.71 17.65
N PHE A 73 8.18 4.26 17.00
CA PHE A 73 7.16 5.11 16.38
C PHE A 73 7.71 6.10 15.34
N ARG A 74 8.90 5.86 14.80
CA ARG A 74 9.38 6.62 13.67
C ARG A 74 8.45 6.41 12.48
N VAL A 75 8.44 7.40 11.63
CA VAL A 75 7.55 7.44 10.46
C VAL A 75 7.92 6.33 9.50
N ALA A 76 6.93 5.74 8.84
CA ALA A 76 7.18 4.76 7.78
C ALA A 76 8.20 5.31 6.75
N PRO A 77 9.05 4.48 6.14
CA PRO A 77 10.17 4.92 5.29
C PRO A 77 9.80 5.95 4.22
N LEU A 78 8.63 5.78 3.56
CA LEU A 78 8.12 6.77 2.63
C LEU A 78 7.95 8.15 3.27
N PHE A 79 7.28 8.19 4.42
CA PHE A 79 7.02 9.46 5.09
C PHE A 79 8.28 10.05 5.69
N GLY A 80 9.25 9.24 6.13
CA GLY A 80 10.56 9.72 6.53
C GLY A 80 11.22 10.56 5.43
N ALA A 81 11.19 10.09 4.19
CA ALA A 81 11.71 10.83 3.05
C ALA A 81 10.83 12.04 2.68
N LEU A 82 9.51 11.89 2.65
CA LEU A 82 8.57 12.98 2.35
C LEU A 82 8.64 14.12 3.38
N LEU A 83 9.00 13.83 4.62
CA LEU A 83 9.12 14.81 5.69
C LEU A 83 10.30 15.79 5.50
N GLN A 84 11.17 15.56 4.51
CA GLN A 84 12.07 16.62 4.03
C GLN A 84 11.30 17.83 3.50
N SER A 85 10.01 17.64 3.16
CA SER A 85 9.03 18.68 2.86
C SER A 85 7.75 18.41 3.67
N PRO A 86 7.66 18.88 4.93
CA PRO A 86 6.57 18.50 5.85
C PRO A 86 5.17 18.77 5.29
N ARG A 87 5.00 19.86 4.57
CA ARG A 87 3.74 20.21 3.91
C ARG A 87 3.35 19.18 2.84
N LEU A 88 4.30 18.73 2.02
CA LEU A 88 4.06 17.69 1.02
C LEU A 88 3.68 16.36 1.70
N ALA A 89 4.42 15.98 2.75
CA ALA A 89 4.14 14.79 3.52
C ALA A 89 2.72 14.78 4.09
N ARG A 90 2.26 15.92 4.64
CA ARG A 90 0.91 16.07 5.17
C ARG A 90 -0.16 15.93 4.07
N LEU A 91 -0.03 16.63 2.96
CA LEU A 91 -0.96 16.53 1.83
C LEU A 91 -1.06 15.11 1.30
N TRP A 92 0.08 14.41 1.22
CA TRP A 92 0.12 13.02 0.77
C TRP A 92 -0.57 12.09 1.78
N ALA A 93 -0.31 12.29 3.07
CA ALA A 93 -0.93 11.53 4.14
C ALA A 93 -2.45 11.74 4.20
N GLU A 94 -2.92 12.98 4.06
CA GLU A 94 -4.36 13.32 4.00
C GLU A 94 -5.04 12.66 2.79
N SER A 95 -4.37 12.65 1.63
CA SER A 95 -4.85 11.94 0.44
C SER A 95 -4.94 10.43 0.68
N GLY A 96 -3.93 9.85 1.32
CA GLY A 96 -3.94 8.44 1.71
C GLY A 96 -5.06 8.12 2.69
N ASP A 97 -5.30 8.98 3.65
CA ASP A 97 -6.41 8.82 4.61
C ASP A 97 -7.77 8.91 3.91
N PHE A 98 -7.92 9.82 2.94
CA PHE A 98 -9.14 9.90 2.15
C PHE A 98 -9.43 8.60 1.39
N PHE A 99 -8.42 8.03 0.72
CA PHE A 99 -8.62 6.84 -0.12
C PHE A 99 -8.57 5.51 0.62
N ILE A 100 -7.74 5.39 1.66
CA ILE A 100 -7.38 4.10 2.26
C ILE A 100 -8.11 3.86 3.58
N THR A 101 -8.45 4.90 4.34
CA THR A 101 -9.10 4.71 5.63
C THR A 101 -10.62 4.61 5.53
N ALA A 102 -11.22 3.77 6.37
CA ALA A 102 -12.69 3.61 6.45
C ALA A 102 -13.43 4.90 6.85
N LYS A 103 -12.73 5.86 7.45
CA LYS A 103 -13.31 7.15 7.85
C LYS A 103 -13.38 8.16 6.72
N ALA A 104 -12.48 8.03 5.76
CA ALA A 104 -12.42 8.90 4.58
C ALA A 104 -13.31 8.35 3.47
N ARG A 105 -14.39 8.05 3.64
CA ARG A 105 -15.37 7.41 2.86
C ARG A 105 -15.58 7.92 1.49
N GLY A 106 -14.80 7.31 0.66
CA GLY A 106 -15.26 7.02 -0.67
C GLY A 106 -16.47 6.09 -0.63
N THR A 107 -17.09 5.95 -1.75
CA THR A 107 -18.16 5.00 -2.00
C THR A 107 -17.63 3.59 -2.24
N MET A 108 -16.29 3.43 -2.40
CA MET A 108 -15.63 2.14 -2.64
C MET A 108 -15.46 1.35 -1.34
N ASN A 109 -15.80 0.07 -1.38
CA ASN A 109 -15.48 -0.86 -0.32
C ASN A 109 -14.02 -1.37 -0.38
N GLU A 110 -13.60 -2.17 0.59
CA GLU A 110 -12.23 -2.68 0.65
C GLU A 110 -11.92 -3.67 -0.49
N MET A 111 -12.90 -4.48 -0.88
CA MET A 111 -12.76 -5.43 -1.99
C MET A 111 -12.59 -4.71 -3.34
N ASP A 112 -13.36 -3.63 -3.57
CA ASP A 112 -13.21 -2.81 -4.78
C ASP A 112 -11.79 -2.27 -4.86
N ARG A 113 -11.28 -1.68 -3.78
CA ARG A 113 -9.90 -1.16 -3.73
C ARG A 113 -8.87 -2.25 -3.96
N ALA A 114 -9.05 -3.42 -3.36
CA ALA A 114 -8.12 -4.53 -3.53
C ALA A 114 -8.02 -4.98 -5.00
N TRP A 115 -9.16 -5.06 -5.72
CA TRP A 115 -9.13 -5.37 -7.15
C TRP A 115 -8.48 -4.26 -7.99
N LEU A 116 -8.74 -2.99 -7.66
CA LEU A 116 -8.05 -1.86 -8.33
C LEU A 116 -6.53 -1.92 -8.08
N ASP A 117 -6.08 -2.25 -6.86
CA ASP A 117 -4.65 -2.43 -6.54
C ASP A 117 -4.04 -3.62 -7.30
N MET A 118 -4.73 -4.76 -7.35
CA MET A 118 -4.23 -5.94 -8.08
C MET A 118 -4.10 -5.67 -9.59
N ALA A 119 -4.99 -4.86 -10.16
CA ALA A 119 -4.89 -4.43 -11.54
C ALA A 119 -3.59 -3.68 -11.87
N LEU A 120 -2.98 -3.04 -10.87
CA LEU A 120 -1.75 -2.27 -11.02
C LEU A 120 -0.47 -3.12 -10.87
N VAL A 121 -0.57 -4.35 -10.37
CA VAL A 121 0.58 -5.24 -10.17
C VAL A 121 1.44 -5.41 -11.43
N PRO A 122 0.88 -5.64 -12.63
CA PRO A 122 1.69 -5.75 -13.84
C PRO A 122 2.22 -4.42 -14.40
N LEU A 123 1.73 -3.28 -13.88
CA LEU A 123 2.02 -1.95 -14.42
C LEU A 123 3.04 -1.18 -13.57
N LEU A 124 3.19 -1.53 -12.30
CA LEU A 124 4.06 -0.83 -11.35
C LEU A 124 5.27 -1.68 -10.99
N VAL A 125 6.44 -1.08 -11.09
CA VAL A 125 7.72 -1.76 -10.85
C VAL A 125 8.06 -1.90 -9.37
N ASN A 126 7.41 -1.11 -8.48
CA ASN A 126 7.72 -1.13 -7.05
C ASN A 126 7.16 -2.37 -6.35
N GLY A 127 8.01 -3.37 -6.16
CA GLY A 127 7.65 -4.61 -5.47
C GLY A 127 7.23 -4.42 -4.01
N TRP A 128 7.75 -3.41 -3.32
CA TRP A 128 7.40 -3.14 -1.93
C TRP A 128 5.97 -2.65 -1.76
N VAL A 129 5.55 -1.68 -2.57
CA VAL A 129 4.16 -1.20 -2.55
C VAL A 129 3.22 -2.34 -2.93
N GLN A 130 3.60 -3.11 -3.94
CA GLN A 130 2.79 -4.24 -4.39
C GLN A 130 2.73 -5.37 -3.36
N SER A 131 3.80 -5.62 -2.61
CA SER A 131 3.80 -6.66 -1.57
C SER A 131 2.72 -6.40 -0.51
N GLY A 132 2.64 -5.16 -0.01
CA GLY A 132 1.59 -4.77 0.93
C GLY A 132 0.18 -4.91 0.36
N ASN A 133 -0.01 -4.55 -0.92
CA ASN A 133 -1.29 -4.69 -1.60
C ASN A 133 -1.69 -6.15 -1.80
N ILE A 134 -0.75 -7.02 -2.18
CA ILE A 134 -0.99 -8.46 -2.33
C ILE A 134 -1.37 -9.09 -0.98
N ALA A 135 -0.70 -8.69 0.10
CA ALA A 135 -1.03 -9.18 1.43
C ALA A 135 -2.46 -8.78 1.86
N VAL A 136 -2.85 -7.53 1.60
CA VAL A 136 -4.24 -7.05 1.86
C VAL A 136 -5.25 -7.80 0.99
N ALA A 137 -4.96 -7.96 -0.30
CA ALA A 137 -5.83 -8.67 -1.24
C ALA A 137 -6.03 -10.13 -0.82
N GLY A 138 -4.96 -10.82 -0.42
CA GLY A 138 -5.02 -12.17 0.12
C GLY A 138 -5.86 -12.27 1.39
N GLY A 139 -5.70 -11.30 2.30
CA GLY A 139 -6.54 -11.18 3.49
C GLY A 139 -8.03 -11.01 3.20
N LEU A 140 -8.38 -10.44 2.06
CA LEU A 140 -9.75 -10.29 1.56
C LEU A 140 -10.24 -11.48 0.72
N GLY A 141 -9.40 -12.49 0.48
CA GLY A 141 -9.75 -13.69 -0.25
C GLY A 141 -9.47 -13.66 -1.75
N ILE A 142 -8.73 -12.65 -2.25
CA ILE A 142 -8.21 -12.67 -3.63
C ILE A 142 -7.08 -13.69 -3.69
N THR A 143 -7.19 -14.65 -4.62
CA THR A 143 -6.25 -15.77 -4.68
C THR A 143 -5.00 -15.45 -5.50
N ALA A 144 -3.93 -16.20 -5.28
CA ALA A 144 -2.69 -16.10 -6.06
C ALA A 144 -2.95 -16.33 -7.56
N GLU A 145 -3.84 -17.28 -7.90
CA GLU A 145 -4.21 -17.58 -9.29
C GLU A 145 -4.89 -16.39 -9.97
N ALA A 146 -5.74 -15.65 -9.23
CA ALA A 146 -6.40 -14.45 -9.75
C ALA A 146 -5.38 -13.34 -10.02
N ILE A 147 -4.42 -13.13 -9.12
CA ILE A 147 -3.35 -12.14 -9.29
C ILE A 147 -2.46 -12.52 -10.49
N GLU A 148 -2.10 -13.79 -10.59
CA GLU A 148 -1.29 -14.28 -11.71
C GLU A 148 -2.04 -14.20 -13.05
N ALA A 149 -3.36 -14.41 -13.04
CA ALA A 149 -4.20 -14.20 -14.23
C ALA A 149 -4.16 -12.73 -14.70
N ILE A 150 -4.21 -11.77 -13.77
CA ILE A 150 -4.08 -10.34 -14.08
C ILE A 150 -2.69 -10.04 -14.68
N ARG A 151 -1.62 -10.58 -14.09
CA ARG A 151 -0.25 -10.40 -14.59
C ARG A 151 -0.05 -10.94 -16.02
N GLN A 152 -0.76 -12.02 -16.34
CA GLN A 152 -0.70 -12.69 -17.65
C GLN A 152 -1.76 -12.18 -18.64
N ASP A 153 -2.49 -11.12 -18.31
CA ASP A 153 -3.58 -10.55 -19.12
C ASP A 153 -4.70 -11.58 -19.46
N ARG A 154 -4.91 -12.55 -18.57
CA ARG A 154 -5.96 -13.58 -18.70
C ARG A 154 -7.19 -13.20 -17.88
N LEU A 155 -7.79 -12.04 -18.21
CA LEU A 155 -8.89 -11.47 -17.43
C LEU A 155 -10.22 -12.22 -17.59
N ASP A 156 -10.33 -13.08 -18.58
CA ASP A 156 -11.50 -13.92 -18.87
C ASP A 156 -11.78 -14.96 -17.76
N VAL A 157 -10.77 -15.32 -16.97
CA VAL A 157 -10.93 -16.27 -15.86
C VAL A 157 -11.43 -15.60 -14.57
N LEU A 158 -11.44 -14.27 -14.52
CA LEU A 158 -11.93 -13.53 -13.36
C LEU A 158 -13.44 -13.48 -13.33
N ALA A 159 -14.01 -13.40 -12.11
CA ALA A 159 -15.43 -13.09 -11.96
C ALA A 159 -15.76 -11.75 -12.65
N PRO A 160 -16.96 -11.62 -13.25
CA PRO A 160 -17.33 -10.43 -14.03
C PRO A 160 -17.12 -9.11 -13.28
N GLU A 161 -17.43 -9.05 -11.99
CA GLU A 161 -17.25 -7.84 -11.17
C GLU A 161 -15.78 -7.51 -10.97
N ALA A 162 -14.95 -8.49 -10.63
CA ALA A 162 -13.51 -8.33 -10.51
C ALA A 162 -12.89 -7.83 -11.82
N ARG A 163 -13.28 -8.42 -12.93
CA ARG A 163 -12.82 -8.03 -14.26
C ARG A 163 -13.14 -6.58 -14.58
N LYS A 164 -14.37 -6.10 -14.30
CA LYS A 164 -14.73 -4.68 -14.52
C LYS A 164 -13.81 -3.72 -13.76
N LEU A 165 -13.49 -4.05 -12.50
CA LEU A 165 -12.62 -3.23 -11.67
C LEU A 165 -11.17 -3.23 -12.19
N VAL A 166 -10.68 -4.39 -12.61
CA VAL A 166 -9.35 -4.53 -13.22
C VAL A 166 -9.29 -3.75 -14.54
N ASP A 167 -10.27 -3.92 -15.41
CA ASP A 167 -10.36 -3.17 -16.69
C ASP A 167 -10.38 -1.65 -16.46
N LEU A 168 -11.16 -1.18 -15.48
CA LEU A 168 -11.22 0.23 -15.09
C LEU A 168 -9.83 0.74 -14.68
N ALA A 169 -9.19 0.06 -13.71
CA ALA A 169 -7.91 0.52 -13.19
C ALA A 169 -6.82 0.54 -14.27
N GLN A 170 -6.79 -0.49 -15.12
CA GLN A 170 -5.85 -0.54 -16.23
C GLN A 170 -6.13 0.53 -17.30
N ALA A 171 -7.40 0.81 -17.59
CA ALA A 171 -7.77 1.88 -18.51
C ALA A 171 -7.38 3.27 -17.97
N VAL A 172 -7.57 3.51 -16.67
CA VAL A 172 -7.12 4.74 -16.01
C VAL A 172 -5.60 4.85 -16.05
N ALA A 173 -4.88 3.79 -15.69
CA ALA A 173 -3.42 3.79 -15.67
C ALA A 173 -2.80 4.04 -17.05
N ARG A 174 -3.44 3.58 -18.11
CA ARG A 174 -3.02 3.79 -19.50
C ARG A 174 -3.56 5.08 -20.11
N GLY A 175 -4.44 5.82 -19.43
CA GLY A 175 -5.10 7.01 -19.97
C GLY A 175 -6.09 6.72 -21.09
N THR A 176 -6.67 5.53 -21.14
CA THR A 176 -7.56 5.05 -22.20
C THR A 176 -9.02 4.91 -21.82
N LEU A 177 -9.40 5.35 -20.61
CA LEU A 177 -10.79 5.31 -20.16
C LEU A 177 -11.67 6.19 -21.06
N GLY A 178 -12.51 5.56 -21.88
CA GLY A 178 -13.39 6.24 -22.82
C GLY A 178 -14.70 6.71 -22.17
N ALA A 179 -15.37 7.66 -22.84
CA ALA A 179 -16.62 8.25 -22.36
C ALA A 179 -17.75 7.20 -22.19
N ASP A 180 -17.84 6.23 -23.07
CA ASP A 180 -18.89 5.21 -23.00
C ASP A 180 -18.64 4.22 -21.85
N GLN A 181 -17.39 3.84 -21.63
CA GLN A 181 -17.00 3.03 -20.47
C GLN A 181 -17.26 3.78 -19.17
N PHE A 182 -16.91 5.07 -19.09
CA PHE A 182 -17.24 5.92 -17.94
C PHE A 182 -18.75 5.95 -17.67
N LYS A 183 -19.57 6.19 -18.70
CA LYS A 183 -21.05 6.25 -18.58
C LYS A 183 -21.62 4.91 -18.10
N ALA A 184 -21.13 3.80 -18.64
CA ALA A 184 -21.58 2.46 -18.23
C ALA A 184 -21.28 2.23 -16.75
N LEU A 185 -20.06 2.49 -16.28
CA LEU A 185 -19.68 2.39 -14.89
C LEU A 185 -20.45 3.36 -13.99
N ALA A 186 -20.66 4.60 -14.44
CA ALA A 186 -21.42 5.61 -13.68
C ALA A 186 -22.90 5.22 -13.55
N SER A 187 -23.46 4.55 -14.54
CA SER A 187 -24.84 4.02 -14.47
C SER A 187 -24.98 2.89 -13.44
N GLU A 188 -23.94 2.09 -13.26
CA GLU A 188 -23.93 0.92 -12.35
C GLU A 188 -23.54 1.30 -10.92
N TYR A 189 -22.43 2.02 -10.74
CA TYR A 189 -21.84 2.34 -9.43
C TYR A 189 -22.13 3.78 -8.97
N GLY A 190 -22.61 4.64 -9.84
CA GLY A 190 -22.77 6.06 -9.61
C GLY A 190 -21.53 6.89 -10.01
N THR A 191 -21.78 8.10 -10.49
CA THR A 191 -20.72 9.01 -10.97
C THR A 191 -19.67 9.31 -9.90
N LYS A 192 -20.10 9.51 -8.66
CA LYS A 192 -19.20 9.78 -7.54
C LYS A 192 -18.22 8.64 -7.34
N TRP A 193 -18.70 7.40 -7.33
CA TRP A 193 -17.86 6.21 -7.18
C TRP A 193 -16.80 6.14 -8.29
N VAL A 194 -17.19 6.34 -9.56
CA VAL A 194 -16.24 6.27 -10.68
C VAL A 194 -15.16 7.34 -10.58
N VAL A 195 -15.53 8.57 -10.21
CA VAL A 195 -14.56 9.66 -10.03
C VAL A 195 -13.59 9.35 -8.88
N GLU A 196 -14.09 8.82 -7.77
CA GLU A 196 -13.26 8.42 -6.64
C GLU A 196 -12.34 7.22 -6.99
N ALA A 197 -12.83 6.25 -7.77
CA ALA A 197 -12.01 5.14 -8.27
C ALA A 197 -10.88 5.61 -9.18
N ILE A 198 -11.16 6.54 -10.09
CA ILE A 198 -10.12 7.18 -10.91
C ILE A 198 -9.09 7.88 -10.02
N GLY A 199 -9.54 8.69 -9.07
CA GLY A 199 -8.67 9.39 -8.12
C GLY A 199 -7.82 8.42 -7.29
N TYR A 200 -8.41 7.32 -6.82
CA TYR A 200 -7.71 6.26 -6.10
C TYR A 200 -6.58 5.64 -6.94
N VAL A 201 -6.88 5.21 -8.17
CA VAL A 201 -5.89 4.61 -9.07
C VAL A 201 -4.74 5.57 -9.34
N VAL A 202 -5.03 6.84 -9.64
CA VAL A 202 -4.00 7.88 -9.86
C VAL A 202 -3.14 8.08 -8.59
N PHE A 203 -3.77 8.14 -7.42
CA PHE A 203 -3.06 8.24 -6.14
C PHE A 203 -2.14 7.03 -5.91
N ARG A 204 -2.61 5.81 -6.20
CA ARG A 204 -1.81 4.58 -6.05
C ARG A 204 -0.61 4.55 -6.99
N ILE A 205 -0.78 4.96 -8.24
CA ILE A 205 0.31 5.09 -9.22
C ILE A 205 1.32 6.13 -8.74
N GLY A 206 0.85 7.31 -8.35
CA GLY A 206 1.71 8.37 -7.81
C GLY A 206 2.49 7.93 -6.58
N SER A 207 1.82 7.23 -5.64
CA SER A 207 2.48 6.66 -4.46
C SER A 207 3.58 5.67 -4.84
N ALA A 208 3.31 4.74 -5.75
CA ALA A 208 4.30 3.76 -6.18
C ALA A 208 5.51 4.39 -6.88
N ILE A 209 5.30 5.45 -7.65
CA ILE A 209 6.39 6.19 -8.33
C ILE A 209 7.24 6.92 -7.28
N ILE A 210 6.62 7.65 -6.36
CA ILE A 210 7.33 8.37 -5.30
C ILE A 210 8.12 7.39 -4.43
N ASP A 211 7.50 6.29 -4.00
CA ASP A 211 8.16 5.25 -3.24
C ASP A 211 9.36 4.68 -3.98
N SER A 212 9.20 4.32 -5.26
CA SER A 212 10.29 3.78 -6.07
C SER A 212 11.49 4.73 -6.13
N VAL A 213 11.23 6.01 -6.40
CA VAL A 213 12.30 7.02 -6.52
C VAL A 213 12.98 7.25 -5.18
N LEU A 214 12.20 7.47 -4.11
CA LEU A 214 12.75 7.77 -2.79
C LEU A 214 13.51 6.59 -2.19
N TRP A 215 13.08 5.36 -2.48
CA TRP A 215 13.79 4.16 -2.03
C TRP A 215 15.09 3.93 -2.80
N GLN A 216 15.09 4.13 -4.13
CA GLN A 216 16.31 4.07 -4.92
C GLN A 216 17.35 5.09 -4.45
N VAL A 217 16.95 6.32 -4.13
CA VAL A 217 17.83 7.35 -3.58
C VAL A 217 18.45 6.90 -2.24
N GLN A 218 17.76 6.08 -1.47
CA GLN A 218 18.22 5.53 -0.20
C GLN A 218 18.92 4.17 -0.36
N GLY A 219 19.21 3.74 -1.58
CA GLY A 219 19.88 2.45 -1.85
C GLY A 219 18.99 1.22 -1.63
N ILE A 220 17.67 1.39 -1.52
CA ILE A 220 16.73 0.29 -1.37
C ILE A 220 16.19 -0.09 -2.74
N GLU A 221 16.51 -1.30 -3.17
CA GLU A 221 16.00 -1.84 -4.43
C GLU A 221 14.69 -2.60 -4.20
N GLY A 222 13.61 -2.16 -4.86
CA GLY A 222 12.31 -2.84 -4.87
C GLY A 222 12.06 -3.52 -6.21
N GLY A 223 12.56 -4.76 -6.37
CA GLY A 223 12.46 -5.48 -7.64
C GLY A 223 11.18 -6.31 -7.79
N PRO A 224 10.87 -6.76 -9.02
CA PRO A 224 9.70 -7.60 -9.30
C PRO A 224 9.75 -8.97 -8.59
N HIS A 225 10.93 -9.46 -8.19
CA HIS A 225 11.07 -10.71 -7.42
C HIS A 225 10.31 -10.67 -6.09
N ILE A 226 10.12 -9.49 -5.48
CA ILE A 226 9.33 -9.34 -4.25
C ILE A 226 7.86 -9.69 -4.51
N VAL A 227 7.35 -9.28 -5.66
CA VAL A 227 5.97 -9.62 -6.09
C VAL A 227 5.84 -11.12 -6.26
N ASP A 228 6.82 -11.78 -6.91
CA ASP A 228 6.82 -13.23 -7.11
C ASP A 228 6.85 -13.99 -5.78
N GLU A 229 7.67 -13.55 -4.83
CA GLU A 229 7.72 -14.12 -3.49
C GLU A 229 6.39 -13.96 -2.75
N MET A 230 5.75 -12.80 -2.85
CA MET A 230 4.45 -12.56 -2.23
C MET A 230 3.33 -13.41 -2.82
N ILE A 231 3.27 -13.54 -4.15
CA ILE A 231 2.29 -14.40 -4.82
C ILE A 231 2.53 -15.87 -4.42
N THR A 232 3.78 -16.31 -4.35
CA THR A 232 4.14 -17.64 -3.89
C THR A 232 3.70 -17.85 -2.44
N ALA A 233 3.98 -16.91 -1.54
CA ALA A 233 3.57 -16.98 -0.15
C ALA A 233 2.04 -17.04 0.01
N LEU A 234 1.31 -16.31 -0.85
CA LEU A 234 -0.15 -16.36 -0.90
C LEU A 234 -0.66 -17.73 -1.36
N ALA A 235 -0.06 -18.29 -2.43
CA ALA A 235 -0.41 -19.61 -2.95
C ALA A 235 -0.17 -20.73 -1.93
N GLU A 236 0.87 -20.60 -1.11
CA GLU A 236 1.22 -21.54 -0.03
C GLU A 236 0.40 -21.34 1.25
N GLY A 237 -0.54 -20.39 1.26
CA GLY A 237 -1.36 -20.07 2.44
C GLY A 237 -0.59 -19.37 3.58
N ARG A 238 0.61 -18.88 3.32
CA ARG A 238 1.42 -18.12 4.30
C ARG A 238 0.95 -16.68 4.45
N LEU A 239 0.16 -16.17 3.50
CA LEU A 239 -0.52 -14.88 3.54
C LEU A 239 -2.04 -15.12 3.60
N GLY A 240 -2.56 -15.41 4.76
CA GLY A 240 -3.98 -15.65 4.96
C GLY A 240 -4.63 -14.60 5.86
N GLN A 241 -5.97 -14.60 5.87
CA GLN A 241 -6.79 -13.70 6.69
C GLN A 241 -6.37 -13.60 8.15
N GLN A 242 -5.84 -14.68 8.72
CA GLN A 242 -5.48 -14.76 10.13
C GLN A 242 -4.23 -13.95 10.49
N ASN A 243 -3.33 -13.72 9.56
CA ASN A 243 -2.01 -13.18 9.88
C ASN A 243 -1.92 -11.66 9.88
N MET A 244 -2.72 -10.94 9.08
CA MET A 244 -2.65 -9.48 9.04
C MET A 244 -3.70 -8.77 9.88
N PHE A 245 -4.86 -9.39 10.09
CA PHE A 245 -6.02 -8.68 10.63
C PHE A 245 -6.56 -9.28 11.93
N ASP A 246 -6.32 -10.57 12.22
CA ASP A 246 -7.00 -11.26 13.32
C ASP A 246 -6.32 -11.13 14.68
N LYS A 247 -5.00 -10.93 14.73
CA LYS A 247 -4.29 -10.88 16.02
C LYS A 247 -4.37 -9.52 16.71
N GLU A 248 -4.75 -8.43 16.02
CA GLU A 248 -4.58 -7.08 16.59
C GLU A 248 -5.72 -6.08 16.33
N GLY A 249 -6.88 -6.49 15.91
CA GLY A 249 -8.06 -5.61 15.86
C GLY A 249 -8.05 -4.54 14.76
N PHE A 250 -7.03 -4.48 13.91
CA PHE A 250 -6.91 -3.42 12.91
C PHE A 250 -8.04 -3.45 11.86
N ALA A 251 -8.58 -4.64 11.56
CA ALA A 251 -9.74 -4.76 10.68
C ALA A 251 -11.06 -4.84 11.45
N ARG A 252 -11.08 -5.39 12.67
CA ARG A 252 -12.32 -5.52 13.46
C ARG A 252 -12.92 -4.17 13.83
N ASP A 253 -12.10 -3.17 14.11
CA ASP A 253 -12.60 -1.81 14.42
C ASP A 253 -13.09 -1.09 13.17
N ARG A 254 -12.61 -1.45 11.99
CA ARG A 254 -13.08 -0.91 10.72
C ARG A 254 -14.42 -1.48 10.28
N LEU A 255 -14.63 -2.78 10.49
CA LEU A 255 -15.88 -3.46 10.13
C LEU A 255 -17.03 -3.15 11.08
N LYS A 256 -16.75 -2.72 12.33
CA LYS A 256 -17.77 -2.34 13.31
C LYS A 256 -18.23 -0.89 13.19
N SER A 257 -17.59 -0.09 12.38
CA SER A 257 -17.89 1.33 12.18
C SER A 257 -18.51 1.65 10.80
N SER A 258 -18.89 0.61 10.05
CA SER A 258 -19.63 0.71 8.79
C SER A 258 -21.12 0.45 8.99
#